data_027c7233783fa6e71d6dcf5d49d7051a
#
_entry.id   027c7233783fa6e71d6dcf5d49d7051a
#
_cell.length_a   1.000
_cell.length_b   1.000
_cell.length_c   1.000
_cell.angle_alpha   90.00
_cell.angle_beta   90.00
_cell.angle_gamma   90.00
#
_symmetry.space_group_name_H-M   'P 1'
#
loop_
_entity.id
_entity.type
_entity.pdbx_description
1 polymer ?
#
loop_
_entity_poly.entity_id
_entity_poly.type
_entity_poly.pdbx_seq_one_letter_code
_entity_poly.pdbx_strand_id
1 'polypeptide(L)'
;MALFVRQSTGLVKSASLWDAAMLNVANMGAGLAVFIGITPYVMPGAVLWLASLITFLLTLPLVVLYTYFIVRIPRTGGDYVWITRKLHGGLGSIMGVALAFNMPPFFALAAFFSVTAINNVLLVIGYTHGLSNLVNLANAVFSTSNVWFDYSLALVAFIVIILINIVRPSAGFKLTTALGTLALLGTLAAMVVVGLSIPNFHVEITRFLDYFKLTGQRPYTGPSFSLYSTLYMVPYFASYAYIWLYAGPAVAAEIKTRSGLVYNEILGSLITLLFITTPLLLMDLAAGYGFNMTYYPTGIYNFWTVAIYLARNEALQWFIGLGLIAWEFFVMAFGVIVFARYVFAFSFDRLFPEVFSRLNRWGSPMYAHLLDLAATAFFLAFPIISPYGYEALYSYTPLAIVYLVLVSIAGVKAARAEGNRGMLIAAALSLVPLALLGYEAFTNPYFGVVSSISPLQLYYPGLAYVLGLIGLGAVVYTTARYINLKRGIDITLVHREIPPE
;
A
#
# COMPACT_ATOMS: atom_id res chain seq x y z
N MET A 1 35.85 21.77 -15.35
CA MET A 1 34.84 21.13 -14.47
C MET A 1 33.60 22.03 -14.52
N ALA A 2 32.55 21.61 -15.22
CA ALA A 2 31.33 22.43 -15.24
C ALA A 2 30.69 22.39 -13.85
N LEU A 3 30.57 23.54 -13.21
CA LEU A 3 29.84 23.71 -11.97
C LEU A 3 28.38 23.29 -12.21
N PHE A 4 27.96 22.22 -11.56
CA PHE A 4 26.59 21.75 -11.65
C PHE A 4 25.69 22.62 -10.76
N VAL A 5 25.09 23.65 -11.36
CA VAL A 5 24.14 24.51 -10.66
C VAL A 5 22.77 23.88 -10.78
N ARG A 6 22.25 23.26 -9.69
CA ARG A 6 20.87 22.82 -9.61
C ARG A 6 19.94 24.00 -9.39
N GLN A 7 18.91 24.08 -10.21
CA GLN A 7 17.80 25.02 -9.96
C GLN A 7 16.89 24.44 -8.86
N SER A 8 16.07 25.31 -8.21
CA SER A 8 15.05 24.84 -7.28
C SER A 8 14.03 23.94 -7.99
N THR A 9 13.38 23.03 -7.26
CA THR A 9 12.40 22.11 -7.83
C THR A 9 11.15 22.80 -8.38
N GLY A 10 10.81 23.98 -7.88
CA GLY A 10 9.59 24.72 -8.22
C GLY A 10 8.31 24.10 -7.61
N LEU A 11 8.42 23.01 -6.85
CA LEU A 11 7.29 22.44 -6.13
C LEU A 11 6.88 23.34 -4.96
N VAL A 12 5.57 23.58 -4.82
CA VAL A 12 5.02 24.49 -3.81
C VAL A 12 4.59 23.71 -2.57
N LYS A 13 4.93 24.21 -1.38
CA LYS A 13 4.45 23.65 -0.11
C LYS A 13 2.92 23.79 -0.02
N SER A 14 2.21 22.69 -0.28
CA SER A 14 0.75 22.66 -0.34
C SER A 14 0.12 21.65 0.61
N ALA A 15 0.85 20.59 1.02
CA ALA A 15 0.35 19.53 1.87
C ALA A 15 0.30 19.94 3.35
N SER A 16 -0.84 19.74 4.00
CA SER A 16 -1.00 19.85 5.46
C SER A 16 -0.46 18.61 6.17
N LEU A 17 -0.41 18.65 7.51
CA LEU A 17 -0.15 17.44 8.33
C LEU A 17 -1.15 16.33 8.00
N TRP A 18 -2.44 16.68 7.87
CA TRP A 18 -3.50 15.71 7.61
C TRP A 18 -3.37 15.09 6.21
N ASP A 19 -3.06 15.90 5.20
CA ASP A 19 -2.81 15.39 3.84
C ASP A 19 -1.64 14.39 3.83
N ALA A 20 -0.54 14.70 4.49
CA ALA A 20 0.62 13.82 4.56
C ALA A 20 0.33 12.52 5.36
N ALA A 21 -0.40 12.64 6.48
CA ALA A 21 -0.84 11.46 7.25
C ALA A 21 -1.78 10.58 6.44
N MET A 22 -2.72 11.17 5.68
CA MET A 22 -3.61 10.43 4.80
C MET A 22 -2.86 9.70 3.69
N LEU A 23 -1.80 10.28 3.12
CA LEU A 23 -0.97 9.54 2.16
C LEU A 23 -0.36 8.26 2.78
N ASN A 24 0.12 8.33 4.02
CA ASN A 24 0.66 7.16 4.72
C ASN A 24 -0.45 6.14 5.05
N VAL A 25 -1.63 6.59 5.51
CA VAL A 25 -2.78 5.71 5.78
C VAL A 25 -3.21 4.97 4.50
N ALA A 26 -3.25 5.68 3.36
CA ALA A 26 -3.57 5.08 2.07
C ALA A 26 -2.52 4.04 1.63
N ASN A 27 -1.24 4.37 1.80
CA ASN A 27 -0.13 3.48 1.48
C ASN A 27 -0.14 2.20 2.32
N MET A 28 -0.56 2.31 3.57
CA MET A 28 -0.72 1.16 4.48
C MET A 28 -1.99 0.35 4.22
N GLY A 29 -2.96 0.85 3.45
CA GLY A 29 -4.11 0.11 2.93
C GLY A 29 -4.95 -0.65 3.98
N ALA A 30 -5.20 -0.05 5.15
CA ALA A 30 -5.86 -0.73 6.27
C ALA A 30 -7.22 -1.36 5.90
N GLY A 31 -8.03 -0.67 5.11
CA GLY A 31 -9.34 -1.19 4.68
C GLY A 31 -9.24 -2.40 3.78
N LEU A 32 -8.23 -2.46 2.91
CA LEU A 32 -7.96 -3.61 2.05
C LEU A 32 -7.52 -4.82 2.86
N ALA A 33 -6.69 -4.60 3.89
CA ALA A 33 -6.19 -5.66 4.76
C ALA A 33 -7.34 -6.42 5.45
N VAL A 34 -8.35 -5.70 5.97
CA VAL A 34 -9.52 -6.30 6.63
C VAL A 34 -10.67 -6.67 5.69
N PHE A 35 -10.56 -6.35 4.40
CA PHE A 35 -11.52 -6.75 3.37
C PHE A 35 -11.23 -8.17 2.89
N ILE A 36 -10.27 -8.33 1.99
CA ILE A 36 -9.91 -9.60 1.38
C ILE A 36 -8.41 -9.90 1.44
N GLY A 37 -7.62 -8.98 2.01
CA GLY A 37 -6.17 -9.10 1.99
C GLY A 37 -5.60 -10.14 2.94
N ILE A 38 -6.20 -10.35 4.12
CA ILE A 38 -5.63 -11.19 5.17
C ILE A 38 -6.57 -12.31 5.61
N THR A 39 -7.85 -12.02 5.83
CA THR A 39 -8.79 -12.98 6.43
C THR A 39 -8.96 -14.28 5.64
N PRO A 40 -8.96 -14.31 4.30
CA PRO A 40 -9.05 -15.57 3.54
C PRO A 40 -7.84 -16.50 3.72
N TYR A 41 -6.71 -15.96 4.16
CA TYR A 41 -5.43 -16.67 4.30
C TYR A 41 -5.08 -16.99 5.76
N VAL A 42 -6.06 -16.87 6.67
CA VAL A 42 -5.84 -17.07 8.09
C VAL A 42 -5.39 -18.50 8.40
N MET A 43 -4.27 -18.61 9.12
CA MET A 43 -3.75 -19.90 9.56
C MET A 43 -4.52 -20.43 10.78
N PRO A 44 -4.89 -21.74 10.82
CA PRO A 44 -5.56 -22.32 11.96
C PRO A 44 -4.87 -22.04 13.30
N GLY A 45 -5.60 -21.53 14.27
CA GLY A 45 -5.07 -21.10 15.57
C GLY A 45 -4.52 -19.68 15.61
N ALA A 46 -4.45 -18.95 14.50
CA ALA A 46 -3.96 -17.59 14.47
C ALA A 46 -5.00 -16.58 14.97
N VAL A 47 -4.64 -15.75 15.94
CA VAL A 47 -5.45 -14.63 16.42
C VAL A 47 -5.03 -13.37 15.68
N LEU A 48 -5.84 -12.97 14.69
CA LEU A 48 -5.47 -11.92 13.71
C LEU A 48 -5.26 -10.55 14.34
N TRP A 49 -6.12 -10.10 15.26
CA TRP A 49 -5.94 -8.81 15.93
C TRP A 49 -4.65 -8.76 16.76
N LEU A 50 -4.26 -9.89 17.36
CA LEU A 50 -3.00 -9.99 18.11
C LEU A 50 -1.79 -9.98 17.17
N ALA A 51 -1.87 -10.69 16.03
CA ALA A 51 -0.83 -10.66 15.01
C ALA A 51 -0.64 -9.24 14.46
N SER A 52 -1.72 -8.49 14.22
CA SER A 52 -1.67 -7.08 13.82
C SER A 52 -0.94 -6.22 14.86
N LEU A 53 -1.29 -6.34 16.14
CA LEU A 53 -0.64 -5.61 17.23
C LEU A 53 0.85 -5.93 17.34
N ILE A 54 1.21 -7.21 17.28
CA ILE A 54 2.61 -7.66 17.31
C ILE A 54 3.37 -7.05 16.12
N THR A 55 2.79 -7.10 14.92
CA THR A 55 3.41 -6.54 13.71
C THR A 55 3.66 -5.04 13.87
N PHE A 56 2.68 -4.28 14.35
CA PHE A 56 2.84 -2.86 14.62
C PHE A 56 4.00 -2.59 15.57
N LEU A 57 4.09 -3.32 16.69
CA LEU A 57 5.16 -3.15 17.67
C LEU A 57 6.54 -3.46 17.06
N LEU A 58 6.64 -4.50 16.23
CA LEU A 58 7.86 -4.87 15.53
C LEU A 58 8.29 -3.82 14.50
N THR A 59 7.35 -3.09 13.89
CA THR A 59 7.66 -2.06 12.89
C THR A 59 7.89 -0.67 13.48
N LEU A 60 7.62 -0.43 14.77
CA LEU A 60 7.86 0.86 15.42
C LEU A 60 9.27 1.42 15.21
N PRO A 61 10.37 0.64 15.32
CA PRO A 61 11.72 1.15 15.05
C PRO A 61 11.86 1.74 13.64
N LEU A 62 11.17 1.16 12.65
CA LEU A 62 11.17 1.66 11.28
C LEU A 62 10.40 2.99 11.18
N VAL A 63 9.25 3.13 11.86
CA VAL A 63 8.50 4.39 11.95
C VAL A 63 9.35 5.50 12.55
N VAL A 64 10.08 5.21 13.63
CA VAL A 64 11.00 6.15 14.28
C VAL A 64 12.12 6.55 13.32
N LEU A 65 12.73 5.59 12.62
CA LEU A 65 13.77 5.84 11.64
C LEU A 65 13.30 6.76 10.49
N TYR A 66 12.12 6.48 9.93
CA TYR A 66 11.51 7.30 8.88
C TYR A 66 11.22 8.72 9.37
N THR A 67 10.70 8.86 10.59
CA THR A 67 10.49 10.17 11.24
C THR A 67 11.81 10.94 11.41
N TYR A 68 12.90 10.28 11.81
CA TYR A 68 14.21 10.92 11.87
C TYR A 68 14.68 11.42 10.51
N PHE A 69 14.57 10.61 9.48
CA PHE A 69 15.03 10.97 8.16
C PHE A 69 14.20 12.08 7.52
N ILE A 70 12.87 12.00 7.58
CA ILE A 70 11.98 12.99 6.95
C ILE A 70 12.18 14.39 7.53
N VAL A 71 12.48 14.48 8.84
CA VAL A 71 12.76 15.77 9.51
C VAL A 71 14.12 16.34 9.11
N ARG A 72 15.12 15.49 8.87
CA ARG A 72 16.49 15.91 8.54
C ARG A 72 16.70 16.19 7.06
N ILE A 73 16.07 15.39 6.21
CA ILE A 73 16.22 15.47 4.76
C ILE A 73 14.81 15.48 4.15
N PRO A 74 14.04 16.58 4.34
CA PRO A 74 12.69 16.72 3.80
C PRO A 74 12.75 17.07 2.31
N ARG A 75 13.02 16.08 1.47
CA ARG A 75 13.18 16.25 0.03
C ARG A 75 12.23 15.38 -0.76
N THR A 76 11.81 15.86 -1.94
CA THR A 76 11.01 15.10 -2.89
C THR A 76 11.72 13.79 -3.26
N GLY A 77 10.98 12.68 -3.26
CA GLY A 77 11.54 11.33 -3.45
C GLY A 77 12.07 10.68 -2.18
N GLY A 78 11.91 11.32 -1.01
CA GLY A 78 12.06 10.75 0.34
C GLY A 78 13.24 9.82 0.53
N ASP A 79 12.94 8.55 0.80
CA ASP A 79 13.91 7.51 1.13
C ASP A 79 14.89 7.17 -0.01
N TYR A 80 14.51 7.36 -1.27
CA TYR A 80 15.45 7.32 -2.38
C TYR A 80 16.60 8.31 -2.17
N VAL A 81 16.29 9.54 -1.77
CA VAL A 81 17.30 10.57 -1.49
C VAL A 81 18.15 10.16 -0.30
N TRP A 82 17.57 9.56 0.72
CA TRP A 82 18.30 9.12 1.91
C TRP A 82 19.31 8.02 1.58
N ILE A 83 18.90 6.98 0.85
CA ILE A 83 19.80 5.88 0.45
C ILE A 83 20.93 6.42 -0.43
N THR A 84 20.62 7.21 -1.46
CA THR A 84 21.60 7.71 -2.41
C THR A 84 22.64 8.62 -1.76
N ARG A 85 22.27 9.44 -0.76
CA ARG A 85 23.15 10.41 -0.09
C ARG A 85 23.83 9.85 1.15
N LYS A 86 23.21 8.91 1.85
CA LYS A 86 23.74 8.41 3.13
C LYS A 86 24.39 7.04 3.03
N LEU A 87 24.02 6.23 2.02
CA LEU A 87 24.58 4.91 1.83
C LEU A 87 25.47 4.82 0.58
N HIS A 88 24.87 4.75 -0.59
CA HIS A 88 25.58 4.64 -1.86
C HIS A 88 24.72 5.09 -3.05
N GLY A 89 25.24 6.08 -3.84
CA GLY A 89 24.48 6.70 -4.93
C GLY A 89 23.98 5.71 -5.99
N GLY A 90 24.85 4.85 -6.50
CA GLY A 90 24.45 3.87 -7.53
C GLY A 90 23.46 2.83 -7.02
N LEU A 91 23.71 2.25 -5.83
CA LEU A 91 22.79 1.27 -5.24
C LEU A 91 21.42 1.89 -4.94
N GLY A 92 21.41 3.11 -4.35
CA GLY A 92 20.17 3.83 -4.09
C GLY A 92 19.41 4.19 -5.37
N SER A 93 20.12 4.50 -6.46
CA SER A 93 19.50 4.77 -7.76
C SER A 93 18.86 3.51 -8.36
N ILE A 94 19.58 2.39 -8.35
CA ILE A 94 19.08 1.11 -8.87
C ILE A 94 17.83 0.68 -8.08
N MET A 95 17.93 0.63 -6.76
CA MET A 95 16.85 0.17 -5.90
C MET A 95 15.70 1.17 -5.79
N GLY A 96 15.99 2.48 -5.90
CA GLY A 96 14.95 3.51 -5.95
C GLY A 96 14.07 3.41 -7.20
N VAL A 97 14.67 3.18 -8.37
CA VAL A 97 13.92 2.90 -9.61
C VAL A 97 13.14 1.60 -9.47
N ALA A 98 13.76 0.53 -8.96
CA ALA A 98 13.08 -0.74 -8.73
C ALA A 98 11.85 -0.56 -7.81
N LEU A 99 11.99 0.16 -6.68
CA LEU A 99 10.86 0.44 -5.78
C LEU A 99 9.76 1.28 -6.46
N ALA A 100 10.12 2.32 -7.21
CA ALA A 100 9.11 3.14 -7.88
C ALA A 100 8.26 2.30 -8.84
N PHE A 101 8.88 1.45 -9.65
CA PHE A 101 8.15 0.54 -10.55
C PHE A 101 7.53 -0.68 -9.83
N ASN A 102 7.81 -0.86 -8.55
CA ASN A 102 7.12 -1.81 -7.68
C ASN A 102 5.78 -1.28 -7.11
N MET A 103 5.50 0.02 -7.24
CA MET A 103 4.25 0.63 -6.76
C MET A 103 3.05 0.36 -7.68
N PRO A 104 3.14 0.51 -9.02
CA PRO A 104 2.01 0.28 -9.93
C PRO A 104 1.30 -1.07 -9.79
N PRO A 105 1.96 -2.20 -9.51
CA PRO A 105 1.29 -3.46 -9.18
C PRO A 105 0.32 -3.36 -8.01
N PHE A 106 0.66 -2.64 -6.95
CA PHE A 106 -0.23 -2.43 -5.81
C PHE A 106 -1.46 -1.58 -6.19
N PHE A 107 -1.26 -0.55 -7.03
CA PHE A 107 -2.38 0.26 -7.55
C PHE A 107 -3.27 -0.56 -8.48
N ALA A 108 -2.69 -1.44 -9.29
CA ALA A 108 -3.43 -2.38 -10.13
C ALA A 108 -4.27 -3.35 -9.28
N LEU A 109 -3.71 -3.90 -8.20
CA LEU A 109 -4.46 -4.74 -7.26
C LEU A 109 -5.61 -3.97 -6.60
N ALA A 110 -5.39 -2.76 -6.11
CA ALA A 110 -6.45 -1.91 -5.54
C ALA A 110 -7.56 -1.63 -6.58
N ALA A 111 -7.19 -1.41 -7.84
CA ALA A 111 -8.15 -1.20 -8.90
C ALA A 111 -9.04 -2.45 -9.15
N PHE A 112 -8.48 -3.65 -9.15
CA PHE A 112 -9.26 -4.89 -9.22
C PHE A 112 -10.11 -5.11 -7.97
N PHE A 113 -9.57 -4.84 -6.79
CA PHE A 113 -10.32 -4.94 -5.54
C PHE A 113 -11.48 -3.94 -5.47
N SER A 114 -11.39 -2.78 -6.16
CA SER A 114 -12.51 -1.84 -6.24
C SER A 114 -13.74 -2.46 -6.90
N VAL A 115 -13.55 -3.27 -7.95
CA VAL A 115 -14.66 -3.99 -8.60
C VAL A 115 -15.28 -5.02 -7.63
N THR A 116 -14.44 -5.79 -6.94
CA THR A 116 -14.90 -6.74 -5.90
C THR A 116 -15.64 -6.03 -4.76
N ALA A 117 -15.15 -4.87 -4.34
CA ALA A 117 -15.80 -4.05 -3.30
C ALA A 117 -17.18 -3.58 -3.76
N ILE A 118 -17.30 -3.03 -4.98
CA ILE A 118 -18.57 -2.62 -5.56
C ILE A 118 -19.53 -3.80 -5.68
N ASN A 119 -19.05 -4.94 -6.21
CA ASN A 119 -19.84 -6.16 -6.31
C ASN A 119 -20.41 -6.58 -4.95
N ASN A 120 -19.57 -6.70 -3.94
CA ASN A 120 -19.97 -7.13 -2.61
C ASN A 120 -20.96 -6.16 -1.95
N VAL A 121 -20.77 -4.85 -2.09
CA VAL A 121 -21.70 -3.84 -1.58
C VAL A 121 -23.08 -3.99 -2.23
N LEU A 122 -23.12 -4.10 -3.56
CA LEU A 122 -24.36 -4.27 -4.31
C LEU A 122 -25.09 -5.58 -3.96
N LEU A 123 -24.33 -6.70 -3.82
CA LEU A 123 -24.93 -7.98 -3.44
C LEU A 123 -25.51 -7.94 -2.03
N VAL A 124 -24.76 -7.43 -1.05
CA VAL A 124 -25.22 -7.41 0.35
C VAL A 124 -26.47 -6.53 0.48
N ILE A 125 -26.45 -5.31 -0.06
CA ILE A 125 -27.62 -4.40 0.00
C ILE A 125 -28.77 -4.98 -0.81
N GLY A 126 -28.51 -5.51 -2.00
CA GLY A 126 -29.50 -6.11 -2.88
C GLY A 126 -30.24 -7.28 -2.22
N TYR A 127 -29.51 -8.21 -1.61
CA TYR A 127 -30.12 -9.34 -0.90
C TYR A 127 -30.86 -8.90 0.37
N THR A 128 -30.30 -7.96 1.13
CA THR A 128 -30.91 -7.49 2.38
C THR A 128 -32.28 -6.84 2.16
N HIS A 129 -32.44 -6.08 1.08
CA HIS A 129 -33.68 -5.36 0.75
C HIS A 129 -34.50 -5.99 -0.37
N GLY A 130 -34.10 -7.14 -0.91
CA GLY A 130 -34.79 -7.80 -2.02
C GLY A 130 -34.71 -6.99 -3.33
N LEU A 131 -33.68 -6.17 -3.52
CA LEU A 131 -33.48 -5.33 -4.71
C LEU A 131 -32.80 -6.12 -5.83
N SER A 132 -33.60 -6.85 -6.63
CA SER A 132 -33.08 -7.70 -7.70
C SER A 132 -32.26 -6.95 -8.75
N ASN A 133 -32.54 -5.67 -8.99
CA ASN A 133 -31.75 -4.82 -9.87
C ASN A 133 -30.31 -4.64 -9.41
N LEU A 134 -30.06 -4.50 -8.11
CA LEU A 134 -28.70 -4.39 -7.56
C LEU A 134 -27.96 -5.73 -7.65
N VAL A 135 -28.65 -6.84 -7.35
CA VAL A 135 -28.08 -8.19 -7.48
C VAL A 135 -27.74 -8.49 -8.94
N ASN A 136 -28.61 -8.15 -9.88
CA ASN A 136 -28.36 -8.33 -11.30
C ASN A 136 -27.20 -7.44 -11.78
N LEU A 137 -27.12 -6.18 -11.32
CA LEU A 137 -26.02 -5.28 -11.64
C LEU A 137 -24.67 -5.83 -11.13
N ALA A 138 -24.64 -6.34 -9.89
CA ALA A 138 -23.46 -6.96 -9.33
C ALA A 138 -23.00 -8.18 -10.15
N ASN A 139 -23.92 -9.07 -10.51
CA ASN A 139 -23.58 -10.32 -11.20
C ASN A 139 -23.29 -10.12 -12.70
N ALA A 140 -23.95 -9.17 -13.36
CA ALA A 140 -23.81 -8.97 -14.81
C ALA A 140 -22.70 -7.97 -15.17
N VAL A 141 -22.51 -6.93 -14.37
CA VAL A 141 -21.58 -5.84 -14.69
C VAL A 141 -20.32 -5.91 -13.84
N PHE A 142 -20.46 -6.02 -12.52
CA PHE A 142 -19.33 -6.01 -11.59
C PHE A 142 -18.87 -7.44 -11.20
N SER A 143 -19.08 -8.41 -12.08
CA SER A 143 -18.59 -9.78 -11.88
C SER A 143 -17.08 -9.82 -12.12
N THR A 144 -16.33 -10.32 -11.14
CA THR A 144 -14.88 -10.50 -11.24
C THR A 144 -14.43 -11.47 -12.35
N SER A 145 -15.36 -12.14 -13.01
CA SER A 145 -15.10 -12.96 -14.21
C SER A 145 -14.96 -12.13 -15.50
N ASN A 146 -15.41 -10.87 -15.49
CA ASN A 146 -15.33 -10.00 -16.66
C ASN A 146 -14.05 -9.14 -16.65
N VAL A 147 -12.90 -9.79 -16.83
CA VAL A 147 -11.57 -9.18 -16.69
C VAL A 147 -11.37 -7.94 -17.59
N TRP A 148 -11.97 -7.92 -18.79
CA TRP A 148 -11.89 -6.77 -19.69
C TRP A 148 -12.69 -5.56 -19.20
N PHE A 149 -13.85 -5.81 -18.58
CA PHE A 149 -14.62 -4.74 -17.97
C PHE A 149 -13.88 -4.17 -16.75
N ASP A 150 -13.36 -5.04 -15.90
CA ASP A 150 -12.59 -4.67 -14.70
C ASP A 150 -11.37 -3.84 -15.08
N TYR A 151 -10.62 -4.27 -16.10
CA TYR A 151 -9.52 -3.51 -16.67
C TYR A 151 -9.93 -2.12 -17.14
N SER A 152 -11.03 -2.05 -17.91
CA SER A 152 -11.50 -0.79 -18.48
C SER A 152 -11.97 0.18 -17.40
N LEU A 153 -12.73 -0.30 -16.41
CA LEU A 153 -13.21 0.52 -15.28
C LEU A 153 -12.04 1.04 -14.44
N ALA A 154 -11.11 0.16 -14.10
CA ALA A 154 -9.92 0.50 -13.36
C ALA A 154 -9.06 1.56 -14.08
N LEU A 155 -8.86 1.37 -15.37
CA LEU A 155 -8.10 2.31 -16.20
C LEU A 155 -8.78 3.68 -16.30
N VAL A 156 -10.10 3.72 -16.50
CA VAL A 156 -10.87 4.98 -16.52
C VAL A 156 -10.76 5.70 -15.18
N ALA A 157 -10.94 5.00 -14.05
CA ALA A 157 -10.79 5.58 -12.73
C ALA A 157 -9.39 6.16 -12.52
N PHE A 158 -8.36 5.42 -12.93
CA PHE A 158 -6.98 5.86 -12.82
C PHE A 158 -6.68 7.08 -13.70
N ILE A 159 -7.20 7.13 -14.94
CA ILE A 159 -7.10 8.30 -15.82
C ILE A 159 -7.72 9.53 -15.17
N VAL A 160 -8.92 9.42 -14.57
CA VAL A 160 -9.58 10.54 -13.90
C VAL A 160 -8.72 11.08 -12.76
N ILE A 161 -8.17 10.21 -11.90
CA ILE A 161 -7.30 10.60 -10.80
C ILE A 161 -6.03 11.30 -11.32
N ILE A 162 -5.41 10.76 -12.37
CA ILE A 162 -4.24 11.35 -13.01
C ILE A 162 -4.55 12.75 -13.57
N LEU A 163 -5.66 12.91 -14.29
CA LEU A 163 -6.06 14.20 -14.85
C LEU A 163 -6.25 15.26 -13.77
N ILE A 164 -6.86 14.91 -12.63
CA ILE A 164 -7.01 15.82 -11.48
C ILE A 164 -5.63 16.28 -10.99
N ASN A 165 -4.66 15.36 -10.87
CA ASN A 165 -3.30 15.67 -10.42
C ASN A 165 -2.51 16.49 -11.45
N ILE A 166 -2.71 16.28 -12.75
CA ILE A 166 -2.07 17.05 -13.82
C ILE A 166 -2.60 18.50 -13.85
N VAL A 167 -3.92 18.68 -13.70
CA VAL A 167 -4.55 20.02 -13.78
C VAL A 167 -4.30 20.82 -12.50
N ARG A 168 -4.32 20.17 -11.33
CA ARG A 168 -4.13 20.88 -10.06
C ARG A 168 -3.59 19.94 -8.97
N PRO A 169 -2.26 19.95 -8.70
CA PRO A 169 -1.63 19.08 -7.69
C PRO A 169 -2.30 19.18 -6.31
N SER A 170 -2.67 20.40 -5.88
CA SER A 170 -3.38 20.61 -4.60
C SER A 170 -4.77 19.97 -4.56
N ALA A 171 -5.41 19.76 -5.71
CA ALA A 171 -6.67 19.00 -5.79
C ALA A 171 -6.44 17.50 -5.64
N GLY A 172 -5.30 16.98 -6.10
CA GLY A 172 -4.87 15.60 -5.85
C GLY A 172 -4.77 15.30 -4.35
N PHE A 173 -4.07 16.14 -3.57
CA PHE A 173 -4.02 16.01 -2.11
C PHE A 173 -5.40 16.05 -1.47
N LYS A 174 -6.26 17.02 -1.87
CA LYS A 174 -7.63 17.13 -1.35
C LYS A 174 -8.50 15.92 -1.69
N LEU A 175 -8.37 15.39 -2.91
CA LEU A 175 -9.08 14.17 -3.32
C LEU A 175 -8.67 12.99 -2.44
N THR A 176 -7.37 12.79 -2.26
CA THR A 176 -6.83 11.73 -1.40
C THR A 176 -7.33 11.88 0.04
N THR A 177 -7.28 13.09 0.59
CA THR A 177 -7.79 13.38 1.95
C THR A 177 -9.30 13.18 2.06
N ALA A 178 -10.09 13.57 1.06
CA ALA A 178 -11.54 13.39 1.05
C ALA A 178 -11.92 11.90 0.99
N LEU A 179 -11.30 11.13 0.08
CA LEU A 179 -11.50 9.69 -0.01
C LEU A 179 -11.09 8.99 1.29
N GLY A 180 -9.93 9.34 1.85
CA GLY A 180 -9.47 8.80 3.14
C GLY A 180 -10.42 9.14 4.28
N THR A 181 -10.94 10.36 4.35
CA THR A 181 -11.91 10.75 5.38
C THR A 181 -13.20 9.94 5.26
N LEU A 182 -13.74 9.77 4.04
CA LEU A 182 -14.92 8.93 3.81
C LEU A 182 -14.65 7.46 4.18
N ALA A 183 -13.50 6.93 3.79
CA ALA A 183 -13.07 5.57 4.10
C ALA A 183 -12.96 5.34 5.62
N LEU A 184 -12.32 6.27 6.35
CA LEU A 184 -12.19 6.18 7.80
C LEU A 184 -13.56 6.31 8.51
N LEU A 185 -14.41 7.23 8.10
CA LEU A 185 -15.75 7.39 8.69
C LEU A 185 -16.64 6.18 8.40
N GLY A 186 -16.58 5.61 7.19
CA GLY A 186 -17.27 4.36 6.85
C GLY A 186 -16.80 3.19 7.70
N THR A 187 -15.48 3.07 7.92
CA THR A 187 -14.91 2.03 8.81
C THR A 187 -15.35 2.21 10.26
N LEU A 188 -15.37 3.45 10.77
CA LEU A 188 -15.86 3.74 12.13
C LEU A 188 -17.35 3.37 12.26
N ALA A 189 -18.17 3.71 11.29
CA ALA A 189 -19.57 3.30 11.26
C ALA A 189 -19.72 1.78 11.26
N ALA A 190 -18.91 1.07 10.46
CA ALA A 190 -18.87 -0.39 10.45
C ALA A 190 -18.46 -0.97 11.81
N MET A 191 -17.45 -0.41 12.46
CA MET A 191 -17.03 -0.81 13.82
C MET A 191 -18.16 -0.65 14.83
N VAL A 192 -18.88 0.48 14.79
CA VAL A 192 -20.03 0.72 15.67
C VAL A 192 -21.13 -0.30 15.43
N VAL A 193 -21.47 -0.57 14.17
CA VAL A 193 -22.52 -1.57 13.81
C VAL A 193 -22.15 -2.95 14.31
N VAL A 194 -20.94 -3.43 14.03
CA VAL A 194 -20.51 -4.76 14.53
C VAL A 194 -20.47 -4.79 16.05
N GLY A 195 -19.96 -3.72 16.70
CA GLY A 195 -19.93 -3.63 18.17
C GLY A 195 -21.31 -3.67 18.83
N LEU A 196 -22.31 -3.00 18.24
CA LEU A 196 -23.69 -3.03 18.73
C LEU A 196 -24.38 -4.37 18.46
N SER A 197 -23.94 -5.12 17.49
CA SER A 197 -24.52 -6.43 17.15
C SER A 197 -23.97 -7.58 17.99
N ILE A 198 -22.94 -7.38 18.81
CA ILE A 198 -22.32 -8.44 19.63
C ILE A 198 -23.33 -9.32 20.36
N PRO A 199 -24.35 -8.77 21.09
CA PRO A 199 -25.27 -9.61 21.86
C PRO A 199 -26.13 -10.54 21.02
N ASN A 200 -26.45 -10.17 19.79
CA ASN A 200 -27.39 -10.90 18.91
C ASN A 200 -26.75 -11.37 17.61
N PHE A 201 -25.44 -11.31 17.48
CA PHE A 201 -24.72 -11.54 16.23
C PHE A 201 -25.11 -12.85 15.55
N HIS A 202 -25.10 -13.98 16.28
CA HIS A 202 -25.39 -15.31 15.73
C HIS A 202 -26.82 -15.44 15.21
N VAL A 203 -27.78 -14.74 15.81
CA VAL A 203 -29.16 -14.73 15.33
C VAL A 203 -29.27 -13.89 14.05
N GLU A 204 -28.63 -12.71 14.07
CA GLU A 204 -28.73 -11.74 12.99
C GLU A 204 -28.01 -12.20 11.73
N ILE A 205 -26.86 -12.86 11.88
CA ILE A 205 -26.01 -13.25 10.72
C ILE A 205 -26.56 -14.45 9.93
N THR A 206 -27.52 -15.21 10.47
CA THR A 206 -28.01 -16.44 9.86
C THR A 206 -28.50 -16.24 8.42
N ARG A 207 -29.30 -15.22 8.18
CA ARG A 207 -29.81 -14.92 6.82
C ARG A 207 -28.69 -14.48 5.85
N PHE A 208 -27.63 -13.84 6.33
CA PHE A 208 -26.45 -13.55 5.52
C PHE A 208 -25.83 -14.86 5.01
N LEU A 209 -25.67 -15.85 5.91
CA LEU A 209 -25.12 -17.13 5.53
C LEU A 209 -25.99 -17.85 4.50
N ASP A 210 -27.31 -17.73 4.61
CA ASP A 210 -28.27 -18.30 3.64
C ASP A 210 -28.17 -17.59 2.28
N TYR A 211 -28.13 -16.27 2.24
CA TYR A 211 -28.01 -15.49 1.01
C TYR A 211 -26.77 -15.86 0.20
N PHE A 212 -25.65 -16.08 0.87
CA PHE A 212 -24.40 -16.45 0.24
C PHE A 212 -24.12 -17.95 0.21
N LYS A 213 -25.12 -18.80 0.56
CA LYS A 213 -25.04 -20.27 0.55
C LYS A 213 -23.88 -20.81 1.40
N LEU A 214 -23.64 -20.21 2.55
CA LEU A 214 -22.54 -20.56 3.45
C LEU A 214 -22.96 -21.54 4.56
N THR A 215 -24.25 -21.82 4.73
CA THR A 215 -24.81 -22.69 5.81
C THR A 215 -24.29 -24.13 5.80
N GLY A 216 -23.74 -24.58 4.68
CA GLY A 216 -23.16 -25.96 4.56
C GLY A 216 -21.67 -26.06 4.87
N GLN A 217 -21.02 -24.97 5.32
CA GLN A 217 -19.60 -24.99 5.64
C GLN A 217 -19.33 -25.87 6.86
N ARG A 218 -18.25 -26.65 6.82
CA ARG A 218 -17.84 -27.48 7.96
C ARG A 218 -17.35 -26.58 9.09
N PRO A 219 -17.91 -26.72 10.31
CA PRO A 219 -17.45 -25.94 11.45
C PRO A 219 -15.96 -26.16 11.72
N TYR A 220 -15.28 -25.10 12.05
CA TYR A 220 -13.88 -25.17 12.45
C TYR A 220 -13.73 -25.94 13.77
N THR A 221 -12.86 -26.93 13.79
CA THR A 221 -12.61 -27.82 14.95
C THR A 221 -11.15 -27.75 15.44
N GLY A 222 -10.34 -26.84 14.87
CA GLY A 222 -8.95 -26.66 15.26
C GLY A 222 -8.77 -25.87 16.57
N PRO A 223 -7.53 -25.57 16.95
CA PRO A 223 -7.23 -24.82 18.17
C PRO A 223 -7.74 -23.37 18.09
N SER A 224 -8.26 -22.83 19.19
CA SER A 224 -8.68 -21.42 19.27
C SER A 224 -7.51 -20.44 19.37
N PHE A 225 -6.33 -20.92 19.76
CA PHE A 225 -5.10 -20.14 19.83
C PHE A 225 -3.87 -21.01 19.58
N SER A 226 -2.96 -20.49 18.75
CA SER A 226 -1.61 -20.99 18.56
C SER A 226 -0.68 -19.80 18.39
N LEU A 227 0.32 -19.68 19.27
CA LEU A 227 1.32 -18.63 19.16
C LEU A 227 2.09 -18.72 17.84
N TYR A 228 2.44 -19.95 17.42
CA TYR A 228 3.10 -20.19 16.14
C TYR A 228 2.27 -19.67 14.96
N SER A 229 1.00 -20.03 14.89
CA SER A 229 0.09 -19.58 13.83
C SER A 229 -0.11 -18.07 13.86
N THR A 230 -0.20 -17.48 15.05
CA THR A 230 -0.34 -16.02 15.21
C THR A 230 0.91 -15.29 14.72
N LEU A 231 2.10 -15.78 15.06
CA LEU A 231 3.36 -15.20 14.58
C LEU A 231 3.56 -15.43 13.07
N TYR A 232 3.07 -16.55 12.52
CA TYR A 232 3.06 -16.81 11.09
C TYR A 232 2.26 -15.78 10.28
N MET A 233 1.24 -15.15 10.89
CA MET A 233 0.46 -14.09 10.24
C MET A 233 1.12 -12.71 10.30
N VAL A 234 2.19 -12.52 11.09
CA VAL A 234 2.90 -11.23 11.20
C VAL A 234 3.40 -10.71 9.84
N PRO A 235 4.04 -11.49 8.97
CA PRO A 235 4.45 -11.05 7.64
C PRO A 235 3.30 -10.57 6.75
N TYR A 236 2.11 -11.16 6.89
CA TYR A 236 0.93 -10.74 6.13
C TYR A 236 0.53 -9.31 6.51
N PHE A 237 0.45 -9.00 7.80
CA PHE A 237 0.15 -7.65 8.27
C PHE A 237 1.24 -6.65 7.92
N ALA A 238 2.51 -7.06 7.98
CA ALA A 238 3.62 -6.23 7.58
C ALA A 238 3.53 -5.87 6.10
N SER A 239 3.31 -6.87 5.23
CA SER A 239 3.28 -6.70 3.78
C SER A 239 2.04 -5.94 3.29
N TYR A 240 0.90 -6.10 3.96
CA TYR A 240 -0.31 -5.36 3.61
C TYR A 240 -0.32 -3.95 4.15
N ALA A 241 0.33 -3.68 5.31
CA ALA A 241 0.17 -2.42 5.98
C ALA A 241 1.46 -1.80 6.54
N TYR A 242 2.04 -2.39 7.58
CA TYR A 242 2.88 -1.65 8.52
C TYR A 242 4.29 -1.28 8.02
N ILE A 243 4.77 -1.81 6.89
CA ILE A 243 6.09 -1.46 6.33
C ILE A 243 6.04 -0.34 5.30
N TRP A 244 4.85 0.11 4.88
CA TRP A 244 4.69 1.07 3.80
C TRP A 244 4.72 2.53 4.29
N LEU A 245 5.92 3.02 4.61
CA LEU A 245 6.15 4.34 5.23
C LEU A 245 6.63 5.41 4.23
N TYR A 246 6.78 5.09 2.95
CA TYR A 246 7.45 5.98 1.99
C TYR A 246 6.56 7.11 1.42
N ALA A 247 5.24 7.10 1.67
CA ALA A 247 4.33 8.02 1.01
C ALA A 247 4.46 9.47 1.51
N GLY A 248 4.49 9.68 2.83
CA GLY A 248 4.78 10.98 3.43
C GLY A 248 6.18 11.51 3.05
N PRO A 249 7.24 10.69 3.19
CA PRO A 249 8.58 11.04 2.72
C PRO A 249 8.67 11.44 1.27
N ALA A 250 7.97 10.79 0.36
CA ALA A 250 8.01 11.12 -1.06
C ALA A 250 7.61 12.57 -1.36
N VAL A 251 6.69 13.13 -0.56
CA VAL A 251 6.19 14.52 -0.68
C VAL A 251 6.75 15.46 0.40
N ALA A 252 7.80 15.08 1.11
CA ALA A 252 8.30 15.81 2.28
C ALA A 252 8.59 17.29 2.00
N ALA A 253 9.08 17.63 0.81
CA ALA A 253 9.32 19.00 0.38
C ALA A 253 8.05 19.86 0.27
N GLU A 254 6.90 19.21 -0.01
CA GLU A 254 5.62 19.88 -0.17
C GLU A 254 4.85 20.03 1.15
N ILE A 255 5.34 19.46 2.26
CA ILE A 255 4.73 19.58 3.58
C ILE A 255 4.99 20.96 4.17
N LYS A 256 3.91 21.66 4.57
CA LYS A 256 3.96 23.06 5.00
C LYS A 256 4.67 23.30 6.32
N THR A 257 4.54 22.37 7.28
CA THR A 257 4.92 22.58 8.67
C THR A 257 5.90 21.53 9.17
N ARG A 258 6.74 21.92 10.14
CA ARG A 258 7.62 20.96 10.81
C ARG A 258 6.84 19.88 11.56
N SER A 259 5.70 20.24 12.16
CA SER A 259 4.80 19.25 12.78
C SER A 259 4.26 18.24 11.77
N GLY A 260 3.97 18.68 10.54
CA GLY A 260 3.61 17.80 9.44
C GLY A 260 4.69 16.76 9.14
N LEU A 261 5.96 17.18 9.12
CA LEU A 261 7.09 16.28 8.93
C LEU A 261 7.27 15.29 10.10
N VAL A 262 7.09 15.73 11.34
CA VAL A 262 7.30 14.90 12.53
C VAL A 262 6.18 13.88 12.72
N TYR A 263 4.93 14.31 12.59
CA TYR A 263 3.79 13.50 13.04
C TYR A 263 3.08 12.71 11.94
N ASN A 264 3.38 12.95 10.63
CA ASN A 264 2.65 12.23 9.58
C ASN A 264 2.86 10.70 9.63
N GLU A 265 4.09 10.23 9.88
CA GLU A 265 4.41 8.80 10.01
C GLU A 265 3.73 8.17 11.24
N ILE A 266 3.82 8.87 12.36
CA ILE A 266 3.28 8.41 13.64
C ILE A 266 1.75 8.33 13.54
N LEU A 267 1.09 9.39 13.05
CA LEU A 267 -0.37 9.40 12.89
C LEU A 267 -0.83 8.37 11.87
N GLY A 268 -0.15 8.26 10.72
CA GLY A 268 -0.46 7.24 9.72
C GLY A 268 -0.42 5.84 10.30
N SER A 269 0.63 5.51 11.04
CA SER A 269 0.82 4.19 11.66
C SER A 269 -0.21 3.91 12.77
N LEU A 270 -0.53 4.90 13.63
CA LEU A 270 -1.52 4.74 14.70
C LEU A 270 -2.94 4.60 14.16
N ILE A 271 -3.30 5.39 13.13
CA ILE A 271 -4.59 5.25 12.46
C ILE A 271 -4.68 3.86 11.83
N THR A 272 -3.66 3.42 11.14
CA THR A 272 -3.62 2.08 10.52
C THR A 272 -3.77 0.97 11.57
N LEU A 273 -3.06 1.06 12.72
CA LEU A 273 -3.23 0.13 13.82
C LEU A 273 -4.68 0.05 14.29
N LEU A 274 -5.31 1.20 14.54
CA LEU A 274 -6.69 1.27 14.98
C LEU A 274 -7.64 0.63 13.97
N PHE A 275 -7.45 0.93 12.69
CA PHE A 275 -8.35 0.52 11.62
C PHE A 275 -8.11 -0.90 11.06
N ILE A 276 -7.07 -1.59 11.51
CA ILE A 276 -6.87 -3.03 11.26
C ILE A 276 -7.21 -3.83 12.51
N THR A 277 -6.61 -3.49 13.64
CA THR A 277 -6.70 -4.30 14.87
C THR A 277 -8.12 -4.32 15.44
N THR A 278 -8.79 -3.14 15.49
CA THR A 278 -10.14 -3.05 16.08
C THR A 278 -11.20 -3.81 15.28
N PRO A 279 -11.29 -3.71 13.94
CA PRO A 279 -12.22 -4.54 13.16
C PRO A 279 -12.06 -6.03 13.42
N LEU A 280 -10.84 -6.54 13.43
CA LEU A 280 -10.56 -7.95 13.66
C LEU A 280 -10.92 -8.39 15.09
N LEU A 281 -10.64 -7.54 16.08
CA LEU A 281 -11.03 -7.78 17.46
C LEU A 281 -12.56 -7.79 17.62
N LEU A 282 -13.26 -6.83 17.00
CA LEU A 282 -14.72 -6.77 17.04
C LEU A 282 -15.37 -8.00 16.38
N MET A 283 -14.81 -8.49 15.29
CA MET A 283 -15.30 -9.74 14.68
C MET A 283 -15.12 -10.94 15.61
N ASP A 284 -13.99 -11.05 16.31
CA ASP A 284 -13.76 -12.14 17.27
C ASP A 284 -14.67 -12.01 18.52
N LEU A 285 -14.97 -10.79 18.98
CA LEU A 285 -15.89 -10.55 20.09
C LEU A 285 -17.35 -10.83 19.70
N ALA A 286 -17.74 -10.54 18.45
CA ALA A 286 -19.12 -10.70 17.99
C ALA A 286 -19.44 -12.13 17.57
N ALA A 287 -18.60 -12.73 16.75
CA ALA A 287 -18.84 -14.05 16.17
C ALA A 287 -18.17 -15.19 16.94
N GLY A 288 -17.10 -14.88 17.67
CA GLY A 288 -16.21 -15.88 18.25
C GLY A 288 -15.24 -16.48 17.25
N TYR A 289 -14.08 -16.89 17.76
CA TYR A 289 -12.95 -17.35 16.95
C TYR A 289 -13.33 -18.48 15.98
N GLY A 290 -13.97 -19.56 16.49
CA GLY A 290 -14.32 -20.75 15.68
C GLY A 290 -15.28 -20.43 14.54
N PHE A 291 -16.22 -19.51 14.76
CA PHE A 291 -17.14 -19.05 13.74
C PHE A 291 -16.41 -18.27 12.64
N ASN A 292 -15.57 -17.32 13.02
CA ASN A 292 -14.76 -16.57 12.07
C ASN A 292 -13.87 -17.49 11.23
N MET A 293 -13.20 -18.46 11.86
CA MET A 293 -12.36 -19.45 11.16
C MET A 293 -13.12 -20.35 10.19
N THR A 294 -14.42 -20.56 10.44
CA THR A 294 -15.28 -21.30 9.50
C THR A 294 -15.54 -20.51 8.23
N TYR A 295 -15.75 -19.20 8.33
CA TYR A 295 -16.28 -18.41 7.23
C TYR A 295 -15.26 -17.47 6.57
N TYR A 296 -14.19 -17.06 7.22
CA TYR A 296 -13.13 -16.19 6.62
C TYR A 296 -12.57 -16.74 5.29
N PRO A 297 -12.32 -18.07 5.15
CA PRO A 297 -11.80 -18.62 3.90
C PRO A 297 -12.74 -18.46 2.69
N THR A 298 -14.02 -18.12 2.93
CA THR A 298 -14.98 -17.88 1.84
C THR A 298 -14.78 -16.53 1.14
N GLY A 299 -14.01 -15.61 1.74
CA GLY A 299 -13.75 -14.26 1.24
C GLY A 299 -14.94 -13.30 1.34
N ILE A 300 -16.16 -13.75 1.07
CA ILE A 300 -17.38 -12.92 1.17
C ILE A 300 -17.74 -12.61 2.62
N TYR A 301 -17.45 -13.52 3.56
CA TYR A 301 -17.59 -13.25 4.98
C TYR A 301 -16.34 -12.52 5.47
N ASN A 302 -16.45 -11.22 5.60
CA ASN A 302 -15.40 -10.34 6.10
C ASN A 302 -16.02 -9.19 6.90
N PHE A 303 -15.19 -8.40 7.58
CA PHE A 303 -15.64 -7.29 8.40
C PHE A 303 -16.62 -6.34 7.69
N TRP A 304 -16.34 -5.99 6.43
CA TRP A 304 -17.13 -5.01 5.70
C TRP A 304 -18.50 -5.54 5.30
N THR A 305 -18.55 -6.72 4.68
CA THR A 305 -19.81 -7.31 4.21
C THR A 305 -20.73 -7.65 5.39
N VAL A 306 -20.16 -8.12 6.49
CA VAL A 306 -20.87 -8.36 7.75
C VAL A 306 -21.42 -7.06 8.31
N ALA A 307 -20.61 -6.00 8.39
CA ALA A 307 -21.06 -4.70 8.90
C ALA A 307 -22.17 -4.07 8.05
N ILE A 308 -22.04 -4.12 6.70
CA ILE A 308 -23.07 -3.63 5.78
C ILE A 308 -24.37 -4.39 6.03
N TYR A 309 -24.32 -5.71 6.14
CA TYR A 309 -25.51 -6.53 6.38
C TYR A 309 -26.18 -6.21 7.73
N LEU A 310 -25.41 -6.11 8.81
CA LEU A 310 -25.90 -5.86 10.16
C LEU A 310 -26.43 -4.41 10.36
N ALA A 311 -26.13 -3.49 9.49
CA ALA A 311 -26.51 -2.08 9.61
C ALA A 311 -28.04 -1.83 9.52
N ARG A 312 -28.86 -2.78 9.04
CA ARG A 312 -30.34 -2.78 8.96
C ARG A 312 -30.98 -1.56 8.27
N ASN A 313 -30.33 -0.40 8.25
CA ASN A 313 -30.79 0.82 7.60
C ASN A 313 -30.07 1.00 6.27
N GLU A 314 -30.81 1.11 5.18
CA GLU A 314 -30.26 1.20 3.82
C GLU A 314 -29.27 2.37 3.66
N ALA A 315 -29.56 3.54 4.20
CA ALA A 315 -28.65 4.69 4.11
C ALA A 315 -27.32 4.43 4.83
N LEU A 316 -27.37 3.77 6.00
CA LEU A 316 -26.15 3.38 6.75
C LEU A 316 -25.38 2.29 6.01
N GLN A 317 -26.05 1.33 5.38
CA GLN A 317 -25.42 0.30 4.54
C GLN A 317 -24.68 0.92 3.36
N TRP A 318 -25.32 1.87 2.66
CA TRP A 318 -24.67 2.61 1.59
C TRP A 318 -23.49 3.45 2.11
N PHE A 319 -23.62 4.09 3.27
CA PHE A 319 -22.53 4.87 3.85
C PHE A 319 -21.30 4.00 4.17
N ILE A 320 -21.51 2.83 4.79
CA ILE A 320 -20.44 1.86 5.06
C ILE A 320 -19.87 1.31 3.74
N GLY A 321 -20.73 0.94 2.80
CA GLY A 321 -20.32 0.42 1.49
C GLY A 321 -19.50 1.42 0.67
N LEU A 322 -19.92 2.69 0.66
CA LEU A 322 -19.15 3.77 0.03
C LEU A 322 -17.81 3.99 0.74
N GLY A 323 -17.74 3.79 2.06
CA GLY A 323 -16.50 3.80 2.82
C GLY A 323 -15.53 2.71 2.36
N LEU A 324 -16.00 1.48 2.14
CA LEU A 324 -15.21 0.39 1.56
C LEU A 324 -14.70 0.74 0.15
N ILE A 325 -15.61 1.18 -0.73
CA ILE A 325 -15.24 1.57 -2.10
C ILE A 325 -14.22 2.71 -2.07
N ALA A 326 -14.41 3.68 -1.17
CA ALA A 326 -13.49 4.80 -1.03
C ALA A 326 -12.08 4.36 -0.63
N TRP A 327 -11.88 3.28 0.13
CA TRP A 327 -10.56 2.74 0.44
C TRP A 327 -9.78 2.38 -0.83
N GLU A 328 -10.42 1.73 -1.80
CA GLU A 328 -9.77 1.31 -3.04
C GLU A 328 -9.31 2.53 -3.87
N PHE A 329 -10.20 3.50 -4.05
CA PHE A 329 -9.88 4.74 -4.76
C PHE A 329 -8.87 5.60 -3.99
N PHE A 330 -8.86 5.55 -2.67
CA PHE A 330 -7.91 6.23 -1.80
C PHE A 330 -6.48 5.72 -2.03
N VAL A 331 -6.32 4.38 -2.14
CA VAL A 331 -5.04 3.76 -2.51
C VAL A 331 -4.58 4.17 -3.90
N MET A 332 -5.46 4.22 -4.89
CA MET A 332 -5.11 4.70 -6.22
C MET A 332 -4.70 6.19 -6.20
N ALA A 333 -5.43 7.02 -5.45
CA ALA A 333 -5.20 8.47 -5.41
C ALA A 333 -3.86 8.84 -4.78
N PHE A 334 -3.42 8.18 -3.68
CA PHE A 334 -2.10 8.43 -3.12
C PHE A 334 -1.00 7.95 -4.07
N GLY A 335 -1.20 6.81 -4.72
CA GLY A 335 -0.24 6.21 -5.62
C GLY A 335 0.19 7.13 -6.73
N VAL A 336 -0.78 7.76 -7.41
CA VAL A 336 -0.54 8.75 -8.46
C VAL A 336 0.34 9.92 -7.96
N ILE A 337 0.13 10.38 -6.74
CA ILE A 337 0.95 11.46 -6.16
C ILE A 337 2.37 10.97 -5.93
N VAL A 338 2.51 9.85 -5.23
CA VAL A 338 3.80 9.34 -4.75
C VAL A 338 4.70 8.90 -5.90
N PHE A 339 4.18 8.09 -6.83
CA PHE A 339 4.96 7.65 -8.00
C PHE A 339 5.54 8.83 -8.80
N ALA A 340 4.71 9.83 -9.08
CA ALA A 340 5.16 11.01 -9.81
C ALA A 340 6.29 11.76 -9.10
N ARG A 341 6.34 11.76 -7.75
CA ARG A 341 7.43 12.40 -6.98
C ARG A 341 8.73 11.62 -7.02
N TYR A 342 8.67 10.30 -7.05
CA TYR A 342 9.86 9.48 -7.29
C TYR A 342 10.42 9.72 -8.69
N VAL A 343 9.60 9.65 -9.72
CA VAL A 343 10.01 9.91 -11.11
C VAL A 343 10.59 11.32 -11.28
N PHE A 344 9.96 12.31 -10.64
CA PHE A 344 10.45 13.69 -10.59
C PHE A 344 11.85 13.75 -9.96
N ALA A 345 12.05 13.10 -8.80
CA ALA A 345 13.33 13.06 -8.11
C ALA A 345 14.42 12.37 -8.94
N PHE A 346 14.10 11.30 -9.65
CA PHE A 346 15.03 10.62 -10.56
C PHE A 346 15.44 11.53 -11.72
N SER A 347 14.50 12.27 -12.30
CA SER A 347 14.81 13.23 -13.36
C SER A 347 15.65 14.40 -12.83
N PHE A 348 15.36 14.87 -11.64
CA PHE A 348 16.13 15.93 -10.98
C PHE A 348 17.58 15.49 -10.69
N ASP A 349 17.80 14.21 -10.40
CA ASP A 349 19.13 13.58 -10.26
C ASP A 349 19.73 13.10 -11.59
N ARG A 350 19.09 13.41 -12.73
CA ARG A 350 19.55 13.04 -14.08
C ARG A 350 19.58 11.53 -14.36
N LEU A 351 18.84 10.74 -13.58
CA LEU A 351 18.62 9.33 -13.88
C LEU A 351 17.61 9.16 -15.02
N PHE A 352 16.59 10.03 -15.04
CA PHE A 352 15.59 10.10 -16.11
C PHE A 352 15.78 11.37 -16.94
N PRO A 353 15.22 11.41 -18.17
CA PRO A 353 15.18 12.61 -18.99
C PRO A 353 14.59 13.81 -18.24
N GLU A 354 15.13 15.00 -18.46
CA GLU A 354 14.73 16.25 -17.81
C GLU A 354 13.23 16.58 -17.96
N VAL A 355 12.58 16.06 -19.01
CA VAL A 355 11.16 16.28 -19.26
C VAL A 355 10.27 15.82 -18.08
N PHE A 356 10.68 14.81 -17.33
CA PHE A 356 9.92 14.28 -16.20
C PHE A 356 9.98 15.17 -14.95
N SER A 357 10.95 16.12 -14.87
CA SER A 357 11.01 17.14 -13.82
C SER A 357 10.45 18.48 -14.26
N ARG A 358 9.97 18.61 -15.50
CA ARG A 358 9.33 19.83 -15.97
C ARG A 358 7.92 19.94 -15.41
N LEU A 359 7.65 21.05 -14.73
CA LEU A 359 6.30 21.35 -14.26
C LEU A 359 5.50 22.01 -15.40
N ASN A 360 4.24 21.63 -15.52
CA ASN A 360 3.31 22.30 -16.42
C ASN A 360 2.86 23.67 -15.83
N ARG A 361 2.01 24.41 -16.56
CA ARG A 361 1.48 25.71 -16.13
C ARG A 361 0.75 25.70 -14.79
N TRP A 362 0.37 24.53 -14.30
CA TRP A 362 -0.33 24.34 -13.01
C TRP A 362 0.59 23.82 -11.89
N GLY A 363 1.91 23.73 -12.16
CA GLY A 363 2.90 23.24 -11.18
C GLY A 363 2.90 21.73 -10.98
N SER A 364 2.40 20.96 -11.95
CA SER A 364 2.36 19.48 -11.89
C SER A 364 3.42 18.86 -12.80
N PRO A 365 4.10 17.78 -12.39
CA PRO A 365 5.01 17.01 -13.23
C PRO A 365 4.23 16.09 -14.19
N MET A 366 3.59 16.67 -15.19
CA MET A 366 2.67 16.00 -16.11
C MET A 366 3.25 14.72 -16.72
N TYR A 367 4.48 14.76 -17.19
CA TYR A 367 5.11 13.60 -17.84
C TYR A 367 5.38 12.45 -16.87
N ALA A 368 5.65 12.75 -15.59
CA ALA A 368 5.77 11.73 -14.55
C ALA A 368 4.42 11.03 -14.32
N HIS A 369 3.31 11.76 -14.32
CA HIS A 369 1.97 11.19 -14.24
C HIS A 369 1.60 10.36 -15.48
N LEU A 370 2.02 10.77 -16.66
CA LEU A 370 1.80 9.97 -17.89
C LEU A 370 2.61 8.66 -17.87
N LEU A 371 3.82 8.69 -17.30
CA LEU A 371 4.61 7.46 -17.09
C LEU A 371 3.92 6.53 -16.09
N ASP A 372 3.35 7.08 -15.00
CA ASP A 372 2.56 6.32 -14.04
C ASP A 372 1.36 5.64 -14.71
N LEU A 373 0.61 6.38 -15.53
CA LEU A 373 -0.51 5.82 -16.29
C LEU A 373 -0.06 4.65 -17.18
N ALA A 374 1.06 4.81 -17.90
CA ALA A 374 1.57 3.75 -18.75
C ALA A 374 2.02 2.52 -17.96
N ALA A 375 2.72 2.71 -16.83
CA ALA A 375 3.17 1.63 -15.97
C ALA A 375 1.99 0.91 -15.30
N THR A 376 1.01 1.65 -14.77
CA THR A 376 -0.17 1.05 -14.13
C THR A 376 -1.05 0.32 -15.14
N ALA A 377 -1.27 0.89 -16.35
CA ALA A 377 -2.00 0.21 -17.41
C ALA A 377 -1.31 -1.10 -17.84
N PHE A 378 0.03 -1.12 -17.89
CA PHE A 378 0.79 -2.32 -18.16
C PHE A 378 0.56 -3.41 -17.10
N PHE A 379 0.64 -3.07 -15.82
CA PHE A 379 0.41 -4.04 -14.75
C PHE A 379 -1.07 -4.45 -14.61
N LEU A 380 -2.00 -3.56 -14.90
CA LEU A 380 -3.43 -3.90 -15.01
C LEU A 380 -3.70 -4.96 -16.08
N ALA A 381 -2.88 -5.03 -17.13
CA ALA A 381 -3.03 -6.03 -18.16
C ALA A 381 -2.53 -7.44 -17.76
N PHE A 382 -1.75 -7.57 -16.68
CA PHE A 382 -1.17 -8.86 -16.28
C PHE A 382 -2.19 -9.99 -16.11
N PRO A 383 -3.32 -9.80 -15.38
CA PRO A 383 -4.34 -10.85 -15.25
C PRO A 383 -5.00 -11.26 -16.57
N ILE A 384 -4.92 -10.38 -17.59
CA ILE A 384 -5.48 -10.65 -18.92
C ILE A 384 -4.50 -11.45 -19.80
N ILE A 385 -3.21 -11.07 -19.76
CA ILE A 385 -2.18 -11.65 -20.63
C ILE A 385 -1.58 -12.95 -20.08
N SER A 386 -1.76 -13.23 -18.79
CA SER A 386 -1.20 -14.40 -18.13
C SER A 386 -2.12 -14.93 -17.04
N PRO A 387 -2.36 -16.25 -16.97
CA PRO A 387 -3.07 -16.87 -15.86
C PRO A 387 -2.35 -16.69 -14.51
N TYR A 388 -1.05 -16.41 -14.54
CA TYR A 388 -0.23 -16.15 -13.34
C TYR A 388 -0.12 -14.65 -13.03
N GLY A 389 -0.86 -13.79 -13.74
CA GLY A 389 -0.73 -12.34 -13.64
C GLY A 389 -1.07 -11.82 -12.26
N TYR A 390 -2.12 -12.30 -11.62
CA TYR A 390 -2.47 -11.93 -10.25
C TYR A 390 -1.37 -12.30 -9.26
N GLU A 391 -0.86 -13.53 -9.34
CA GLU A 391 0.18 -14.02 -8.43
C GLU A 391 1.48 -13.21 -8.58
N ALA A 392 1.85 -12.85 -9.80
CA ALA A 392 3.02 -12.02 -10.07
C ALA A 392 2.90 -10.63 -9.39
N LEU A 393 1.70 -10.04 -9.36
CA LEU A 393 1.47 -8.76 -8.70
C LEU A 393 1.73 -8.82 -7.19
N TYR A 394 1.53 -9.95 -6.52
CA TYR A 394 1.84 -10.10 -5.09
C TYR A 394 3.34 -10.16 -4.77
N SER A 395 4.21 -10.32 -5.77
CA SER A 395 5.67 -10.36 -5.58
C SER A 395 6.30 -8.99 -5.26
N TYR A 396 5.49 -7.95 -5.07
CA TYR A 396 5.97 -6.61 -4.71
C TYR A 396 6.63 -6.54 -3.31
N THR A 397 6.25 -7.40 -2.38
CA THR A 397 6.71 -7.39 -0.99
C THR A 397 8.20 -7.77 -0.84
N PRO A 398 8.72 -8.86 -1.43
CA PRO A 398 10.14 -9.22 -1.33
C PRO A 398 11.09 -8.09 -1.75
N LEU A 399 10.78 -7.40 -2.85
CA LEU A 399 11.57 -6.27 -3.33
C LEU A 399 11.57 -5.11 -2.33
N ALA A 400 10.40 -4.78 -1.77
CA ALA A 400 10.26 -3.71 -0.80
C ALA A 400 11.05 -3.98 0.48
N ILE A 401 11.08 -5.22 0.97
CA ILE A 401 11.85 -5.58 2.15
C ILE A 401 13.36 -5.36 1.92
N VAL A 402 13.88 -5.79 0.76
CA VAL A 402 15.28 -5.52 0.39
C VAL A 402 15.57 -4.01 0.40
N TYR A 403 14.65 -3.22 -0.15
CA TYR A 403 14.77 -1.76 -0.16
C TYR A 403 14.78 -1.16 1.27
N LEU A 404 13.89 -1.60 2.15
CA LEU A 404 13.80 -1.12 3.54
C LEU A 404 15.03 -1.50 4.36
N VAL A 405 15.65 -2.64 4.09
CA VAL A 405 16.96 -3.01 4.68
C VAL A 405 18.01 -1.97 4.29
N LEU A 406 18.04 -1.51 3.03
CA LEU A 406 18.96 -0.45 2.61
C LEU A 406 18.69 0.88 3.29
N VAL A 407 17.41 1.26 3.50
CA VAL A 407 17.04 2.45 4.28
C VAL A 407 17.58 2.33 5.71
N SER A 408 17.41 1.17 6.34
CA SER A 408 17.88 0.90 7.71
C SER A 408 19.42 0.96 7.80
N ILE A 409 20.13 0.39 6.84
CA ILE A 409 21.61 0.48 6.78
C ILE A 409 22.06 1.93 6.53
N ALA A 410 21.36 2.68 5.68
CA ALA A 410 21.61 4.12 5.49
C ALA A 410 21.43 4.88 6.81
N GLY A 411 20.41 4.51 7.59
CA GLY A 411 20.14 5.03 8.93
C GLY A 411 21.28 4.74 9.91
N VAL A 412 21.77 3.52 9.96
CA VAL A 412 22.95 3.16 10.80
C VAL A 412 24.17 4.00 10.44
N LYS A 413 24.46 4.12 9.13
CA LYS A 413 25.60 4.91 8.65
C LYS A 413 25.46 6.40 8.97
N ALA A 414 24.29 6.97 8.72
CA ALA A 414 24.01 8.37 9.02
C ALA A 414 24.07 8.66 10.52
N ALA A 415 23.45 7.80 11.34
CA ALA A 415 23.43 7.96 12.78
C ALA A 415 24.84 7.89 13.42
N ARG A 416 25.71 6.99 12.93
CA ARG A 416 27.10 6.93 13.36
C ARG A 416 27.88 8.20 13.00
N ALA A 417 27.70 8.72 11.77
CA ALA A 417 28.37 9.94 11.32
C ALA A 417 27.90 11.17 12.10
N GLU A 418 26.64 11.22 12.54
CA GLU A 418 26.03 12.31 13.28
C GLU A 418 26.16 12.16 14.81
N GLY A 419 26.66 11.04 15.32
CA GLY A 419 26.70 10.73 16.75
C GLY A 419 25.32 10.54 17.40
N ASN A 420 24.27 10.27 16.60
CA ASN A 420 22.89 10.19 17.08
C ASN A 420 22.53 8.78 17.54
N ARG A 421 22.62 8.55 18.87
CA ARG A 421 22.35 7.24 19.48
C ARG A 421 20.89 6.78 19.27
N GLY A 422 19.91 7.67 19.36
CA GLY A 422 18.48 7.32 19.19
C GLY A 422 18.20 6.80 17.79
N MET A 423 18.68 7.51 16.77
CA MET A 423 18.57 7.07 15.37
C MET A 423 19.34 5.76 15.12
N LEU A 424 20.52 5.59 15.74
CA LEU A 424 21.31 4.36 15.61
C LEU A 424 20.55 3.15 16.16
N ILE A 425 19.95 3.28 17.34
CA ILE A 425 19.13 2.23 17.95
C ILE A 425 17.93 1.90 17.06
N ALA A 426 17.17 2.91 16.63
CA ALA A 426 16.02 2.70 15.77
C ALA A 426 16.40 2.00 14.44
N ALA A 427 17.48 2.45 13.79
CA ALA A 427 17.94 1.86 12.55
C ALA A 427 18.49 0.42 12.72
N ALA A 428 19.15 0.13 13.83
CA ALA A 428 19.63 -1.23 14.13
C ALA A 428 18.48 -2.17 14.49
N LEU A 429 17.55 -1.71 15.33
CA LEU A 429 16.38 -2.49 15.71
C LEU A 429 15.42 -2.74 14.54
N SER A 430 15.31 -1.85 13.55
CA SER A 430 14.48 -2.09 12.36
C SER A 430 14.98 -3.23 11.48
N LEU A 431 16.29 -3.55 11.54
CA LEU A 431 16.85 -4.68 10.76
C LEU A 431 16.35 -6.04 11.26
N VAL A 432 16.00 -6.17 12.56
CA VAL A 432 15.55 -7.45 13.13
C VAL A 432 14.22 -7.90 12.51
N PRO A 433 13.12 -7.12 12.60
CA PRO A 433 11.87 -7.51 11.95
C PRO A 433 12.00 -7.60 10.43
N LEU A 434 12.81 -6.74 9.79
CA LEU A 434 13.04 -6.84 8.34
C LEU A 434 13.78 -8.12 7.93
N ALA A 435 14.67 -8.66 8.75
CA ALA A 435 15.29 -9.95 8.51
C ALA A 435 14.29 -11.11 8.62
N LEU A 436 13.40 -11.07 9.63
CA LEU A 436 12.33 -12.05 9.79
C LEU A 436 11.32 -11.98 8.62
N LEU A 437 10.89 -10.77 8.27
CA LEU A 437 10.01 -10.54 7.13
C LEU A 437 10.66 -10.95 5.81
N GLY A 438 11.97 -10.71 5.66
CA GLY A 438 12.75 -11.14 4.50
C GLY A 438 12.80 -12.67 4.39
N TYR A 439 13.03 -13.36 5.48
CA TYR A 439 12.98 -14.82 5.50
C TYR A 439 11.61 -15.32 5.02
N GLU A 440 10.52 -14.84 5.60
CA GLU A 440 9.16 -15.22 5.20
C GLU A 440 8.84 -14.81 3.74
N ALA A 441 9.22 -13.63 3.31
CA ALA A 441 8.95 -13.16 1.95
C ALA A 441 9.62 -14.01 0.87
N PHE A 442 10.76 -14.64 1.20
CA PHE A 442 11.50 -15.51 0.27
C PHE A 442 11.21 -17.01 0.45
N THR A 443 10.49 -17.41 1.49
CA THR A 443 10.20 -18.82 1.79
C THR A 443 8.70 -19.16 1.81
N ASN A 444 7.83 -18.17 2.00
CA ASN A 444 6.38 -18.37 2.03
C ASN A 444 5.80 -18.19 0.61
N PRO A 445 5.08 -19.20 0.08
CA PRO A 445 4.47 -19.14 -1.26
C PRO A 445 3.53 -17.94 -1.49
N TYR A 446 2.90 -17.44 -0.44
CA TYR A 446 2.00 -16.29 -0.52
C TYR A 446 2.67 -15.05 -1.14
N PHE A 447 3.98 -14.85 -0.92
CA PHE A 447 4.72 -13.71 -1.45
C PHE A 447 5.29 -13.93 -2.86
N GLY A 448 4.97 -15.04 -3.50
CA GLY A 448 5.19 -15.28 -4.92
C GLY A 448 6.63 -15.54 -5.35
N VAL A 449 7.56 -15.85 -4.43
CA VAL A 449 8.96 -16.19 -4.78
C VAL A 449 9.19 -17.70 -4.79
N VAL A 450 8.48 -18.44 -3.97
CA VAL A 450 8.53 -19.91 -3.92
C VAL A 450 7.18 -20.51 -4.30
N SER A 451 7.20 -21.76 -4.77
CA SER A 451 5.99 -22.47 -5.20
C SER A 451 5.18 -22.96 -4.00
N SER A 452 3.85 -22.91 -4.11
CA SER A 452 2.93 -23.54 -3.15
C SER A 452 3.02 -25.08 -3.15
N ILE A 453 3.55 -25.68 -4.22
CA ILE A 453 3.66 -27.14 -4.36
C ILE A 453 4.89 -27.67 -3.61
N SER A 454 5.98 -26.91 -3.59
CA SER A 454 7.21 -27.27 -2.90
C SER A 454 7.93 -26.04 -2.38
N PRO A 455 8.12 -25.91 -1.04
CA PRO A 455 8.79 -24.74 -0.44
C PRO A 455 10.23 -24.52 -0.89
N LEU A 456 10.87 -25.53 -1.49
CA LEU A 456 12.23 -25.45 -2.04
C LEU A 456 12.25 -25.15 -3.54
N GLN A 457 11.09 -25.13 -4.19
CA GLN A 457 10.99 -24.81 -5.61
C GLN A 457 10.70 -23.34 -5.80
N LEU A 458 11.60 -22.64 -6.52
CA LEU A 458 11.41 -21.24 -6.88
C LEU A 458 10.19 -21.06 -7.81
N TYR A 459 9.43 -20.02 -7.54
CA TYR A 459 8.34 -19.61 -8.41
C TYR A 459 8.85 -18.59 -9.41
N TYR A 460 9.12 -19.03 -10.62
CA TYR A 460 9.77 -18.23 -11.65
C TYR A 460 9.08 -16.89 -11.96
N PRO A 461 7.75 -16.77 -12.02
CA PRO A 461 7.12 -15.46 -12.28
C PRO A 461 7.44 -14.41 -11.22
N GLY A 462 7.36 -14.76 -9.94
CA GLY A 462 7.68 -13.84 -8.84
C GLY A 462 9.18 -13.50 -8.79
N LEU A 463 10.04 -14.50 -8.99
CA LEU A 463 11.49 -14.27 -9.04
C LEU A 463 11.86 -13.37 -10.24
N ALA A 464 11.29 -13.63 -11.41
CA ALA A 464 11.50 -12.83 -12.61
C ALA A 464 11.01 -11.38 -12.41
N TYR A 465 9.89 -11.19 -11.70
CA TYR A 465 9.39 -9.88 -11.32
C TYR A 465 10.42 -9.11 -10.46
N VAL A 466 10.90 -9.70 -9.37
CA VAL A 466 11.87 -9.06 -8.46
C VAL A 466 13.18 -8.73 -9.19
N LEU A 467 13.77 -9.73 -9.87
CA LEU A 467 15.02 -9.56 -10.60
C LEU A 467 14.86 -8.63 -11.81
N GLY A 468 13.71 -8.67 -12.47
CA GLY A 468 13.39 -7.79 -13.59
C GLY A 468 13.34 -6.32 -13.18
N LEU A 469 12.73 -5.99 -12.04
CA LEU A 469 12.69 -4.61 -11.53
C LEU A 469 14.09 -4.13 -11.07
N ILE A 470 14.88 -4.98 -10.42
CA ILE A 470 16.27 -4.65 -10.08
C ILE A 470 17.09 -4.45 -11.35
N GLY A 471 16.91 -5.34 -12.35
CA GLY A 471 17.53 -5.23 -13.66
C GLY A 471 17.16 -3.95 -14.40
N LEU A 472 15.87 -3.57 -14.36
CA LEU A 472 15.40 -2.27 -14.90
C LEU A 472 16.14 -1.11 -14.22
N GLY A 473 16.24 -1.11 -12.91
CA GLY A 473 16.98 -0.09 -12.17
C GLY A 473 18.46 -0.04 -12.57
N ALA A 474 19.10 -1.20 -12.76
CA ALA A 474 20.49 -1.28 -13.20
C ALA A 474 20.69 -0.75 -14.63
N VAL A 475 19.79 -1.10 -15.55
CA VAL A 475 19.81 -0.58 -16.93
C VAL A 475 19.60 0.93 -16.94
N VAL A 476 18.64 1.45 -16.20
CA VAL A 476 18.38 2.89 -16.10
C VAL A 476 19.61 3.62 -15.55
N TYR A 477 20.18 3.16 -14.45
CA TYR A 477 21.35 3.80 -13.83
C TYR A 477 22.59 3.79 -14.76
N THR A 478 22.91 2.63 -15.35
CA THR A 478 24.08 2.49 -16.23
C THR A 478 23.93 3.32 -17.50
N THR A 479 22.74 3.31 -18.12
CA THR A 479 22.43 4.11 -19.31
C THR A 479 22.49 5.61 -18.99
N ALA A 480 21.88 6.05 -17.89
CA ALA A 480 21.91 7.44 -17.44
C ALA A 480 23.37 7.89 -17.21
N ARG A 481 24.15 7.06 -16.49
CA ARG A 481 25.57 7.35 -16.25
C ARG A 481 26.37 7.49 -17.54
N TYR A 482 26.19 6.56 -18.47
CA TYR A 482 26.88 6.61 -19.76
C TYR A 482 26.53 7.84 -20.60
N ILE A 483 25.23 8.16 -20.72
CA ILE A 483 24.78 9.34 -21.48
C ILE A 483 25.28 10.64 -20.84
N ASN A 484 25.19 10.78 -19.53
CA ASN A 484 25.63 11.98 -18.82
C ASN A 484 27.16 12.15 -18.89
N LEU A 485 27.93 11.07 -18.73
CA LEU A 485 29.40 11.12 -18.90
C LEU A 485 29.81 11.60 -20.29
N LYS A 486 29.12 11.18 -21.36
CA LYS A 486 29.35 11.70 -22.71
C LYS A 486 29.07 13.20 -22.83
N ARG A 487 28.22 13.76 -21.96
CA ARG A 487 27.92 15.20 -21.88
C ARG A 487 28.84 15.93 -20.89
N GLY A 488 29.87 15.28 -20.37
CA GLY A 488 30.78 15.86 -19.38
C GLY A 488 30.18 15.96 -17.96
N ILE A 489 29.09 15.27 -17.67
CA ILE A 489 28.40 15.29 -16.38
C ILE A 489 28.61 13.97 -15.67
N ASP A 490 29.26 13.99 -14.51
CA ASP A 490 29.35 12.81 -13.64
C ASP A 490 28.20 12.80 -12.62
N ILE A 491 27.21 11.93 -12.85
CA ILE A 491 26.04 11.80 -11.97
C ILE A 491 26.41 11.29 -10.58
N THR A 492 27.59 10.69 -10.37
CA THR A 492 28.02 10.27 -9.04
C THR A 492 28.29 11.44 -8.11
N LEU A 493 28.62 12.61 -8.67
CA LEU A 493 28.80 13.86 -7.91
C LEU A 493 27.44 14.42 -7.43
N VAL A 494 26.38 14.18 -8.19
CA VAL A 494 25.00 14.57 -7.82
C VAL A 494 24.58 13.97 -6.48
N HIS A 495 25.01 12.74 -6.21
CA HIS A 495 24.67 12.03 -4.98
C HIS A 495 25.46 12.48 -3.73
N ARG A 496 26.45 13.38 -3.88
CA ARG A 496 27.21 13.91 -2.74
C ARG A 496 26.51 15.09 -2.06
N GLU A 497 25.55 15.70 -2.74
CA GLU A 497 24.83 16.88 -2.26
C GLU A 497 23.35 16.57 -2.03
N ILE A 498 22.77 17.22 -0.99
CA ILE A 498 21.33 17.20 -0.78
C ILE A 498 20.71 18.13 -1.83
N PRO A 499 19.68 17.69 -2.60
CA PRO A 499 19.04 18.53 -3.62
C PRO A 499 18.55 19.86 -3.02
N PRO A 500 18.73 21.00 -3.70
CA PRO A 500 18.06 22.24 -3.31
C PRO A 500 16.55 22.12 -3.53
N GLU A 501 15.77 22.87 -2.76
CA GLU A 501 14.30 22.97 -2.90
C GLU A 501 13.84 24.41 -2.95
#